data_e214c44f265d40d04f47df5623cec193
#
_entry.id   e214c44f265d40d04f47df5623cec193
#
_cell.length_a   1.000
_cell.length_b   1.000
_cell.length_c   1.000
_cell.angle_alpha   90.00
_cell.angle_beta   90.00
_cell.angle_gamma   90.00
#
_symmetry.space_group_name_H-M   'P 1'
#
loop_
_entity.id
_entity.type
_entity.pdbx_description
1 polymer ?
#
loop_
_entity_poly.entity_id
_entity_poly.type
_entity_poly.pdbx_seq_one_letter_code
_entity_poly.pdbx_strand_id
1 'polypeptide(L)'
;MADFVTGYNIIRKLGDGARSEVYRVVRPDTGEVFSLKRVTREDHEDTRFLDQVIREHEIAGRFEHENLRKSFELRRIKKLFRLVEVHVLMEFVDGVSLDKCRPDRIDKAVDLLGKVAQGLDHMHARGFLHTDIKPSNILVTFDGAIKIIDFGQSCEIGFRKPRIQGTPDYIAPEQVERHSLSRQTDVFNLGATLYWALTGKTYPTVIGKHGKRREVDHRVLPPAPSELDPRVPETLSNLAMECCRYERTLRPKDMAEVVERLKTIHLRMSSTTQPDTKKNPGGKH
;
A
#
# COMPACT_ATOMS: atom_id res chain seq x y z
N MET A 1 -9.06 34.97 3.61
CA MET A 1 -7.60 34.95 3.83
C MET A 1 -7.15 33.54 3.57
N ALA A 2 -6.12 33.34 2.75
CA ALA A 2 -5.58 31.99 2.58
C ALA A 2 -4.92 31.59 3.91
N ASP A 3 -5.33 30.43 4.47
CA ASP A 3 -4.70 29.90 5.67
C ASP A 3 -3.25 29.55 5.36
N PHE A 4 -2.32 30.21 6.06
CA PHE A 4 -0.89 30.08 5.84
C PHE A 4 -0.30 29.15 6.90
N VAL A 5 0.22 28.00 6.49
CA VAL A 5 0.86 27.04 7.39
C VAL A 5 2.34 26.92 7.02
N THR A 6 3.23 27.35 7.91
CA THR A 6 4.70 27.18 7.80
C THR A 6 5.31 27.58 6.46
N GLY A 7 4.86 28.69 5.84
CA GLY A 7 5.41 29.19 4.58
C GLY A 7 4.77 28.63 3.32
N TYR A 8 3.63 27.94 3.44
CA TYR A 8 2.84 27.40 2.33
C TYR A 8 1.41 27.91 2.36
N ASN A 9 0.84 28.17 1.19
CA ASN A 9 -0.58 28.49 1.04
C ASN A 9 -1.40 27.22 0.99
N ILE A 10 -2.38 27.09 1.87
CA ILE A 10 -3.33 25.96 1.85
C ILE A 10 -4.33 26.18 0.71
N ILE A 11 -4.44 25.17 -0.18
CA ILE A 11 -5.38 25.14 -1.27
C ILE A 11 -6.68 24.44 -0.86
N ARG A 12 -6.54 23.23 -0.27
CA ARG A 12 -7.68 22.46 0.22
C ARG A 12 -7.22 21.35 1.17
N LYS A 13 -8.13 20.90 2.02
CA LYS A 13 -7.95 19.69 2.80
C LYS A 13 -8.12 18.45 1.92
N LEU A 14 -7.22 17.47 2.07
CA LEU A 14 -7.22 16.20 1.33
C LEU A 14 -7.81 15.06 2.14
N GLY A 15 -7.64 15.08 3.46
CA GLY A 15 -8.15 14.04 4.34
C GLY A 15 -7.88 14.30 5.82
N ASP A 16 -8.53 13.47 6.64
CA ASP A 16 -8.43 13.44 8.09
C ASP A 16 -7.95 12.07 8.55
N GLY A 17 -7.08 12.06 9.54
CA GLY A 17 -6.73 10.88 10.35
C GLY A 17 -7.12 11.09 11.81
N ALA A 18 -6.86 10.12 12.68
CA ALA A 18 -7.25 10.14 14.09
C ALA A 18 -6.76 11.38 14.86
N ARG A 19 -5.64 11.97 14.50
CA ARG A 19 -5.08 13.24 15.04
C ARG A 19 -4.22 13.93 13.99
N SER A 20 -4.52 13.72 12.72
CA SER A 20 -3.77 14.31 11.62
C SER A 20 -4.70 14.84 10.56
N GLU A 21 -4.30 15.91 9.96
CA GLU A 21 -4.94 16.52 8.81
C GLU A 21 -3.95 16.56 7.66
N VAL A 22 -4.39 16.28 6.45
CA VAL A 22 -3.56 16.36 5.24
C VAL A 22 -4.14 17.43 4.33
N TYR A 23 -3.26 18.33 3.89
CA TYR A 23 -3.62 19.46 3.03
C TYR A 23 -2.86 19.42 1.70
N ARG A 24 -3.50 19.85 0.63
CA ARG A 24 -2.82 20.31 -0.57
C ARG A 24 -2.34 21.73 -0.33
N VAL A 25 -1.04 21.94 -0.50
CA VAL A 25 -0.41 23.25 -0.29
C VAL A 25 0.44 23.64 -1.49
N VAL A 26 0.64 24.95 -1.65
CA VAL A 26 1.48 25.52 -2.71
C VAL A 26 2.58 26.37 -2.05
N ARG A 27 3.80 26.22 -2.53
CA ARG A 27 4.91 27.11 -2.18
C ARG A 27 4.72 28.44 -2.93
N PRO A 28 4.62 29.58 -2.21
CA PRO A 28 4.22 30.86 -2.83
C PRO A 28 5.19 31.38 -3.89
N ASP A 29 6.49 31.12 -3.71
CA ASP A 29 7.57 31.63 -4.56
C ASP A 29 7.77 30.82 -5.84
N THR A 30 7.53 29.52 -5.81
CA THR A 30 7.77 28.61 -6.96
C THR A 30 6.50 28.10 -7.62
N GLY A 31 5.36 28.15 -6.93
CA GLY A 31 4.11 27.54 -7.39
C GLY A 31 4.10 26.01 -7.26
N GLU A 32 5.14 25.41 -6.70
CA GLU A 32 5.19 23.95 -6.51
C GLU A 32 4.12 23.45 -5.53
N VAL A 33 3.51 22.33 -5.89
CA VAL A 33 2.41 21.71 -5.13
C VAL A 33 2.93 20.57 -4.26
N PHE A 34 2.49 20.54 -3.00
CA PHE A 34 2.87 19.52 -2.02
C PHE A 34 1.66 19.02 -1.24
N SER A 35 1.83 17.88 -0.56
CA SER A 35 0.96 17.44 0.53
C SER A 35 1.60 17.80 1.85
N LEU A 36 0.84 18.45 2.74
CA LEU A 36 1.28 18.76 4.10
C LEU A 36 0.46 17.95 5.09
N LYS A 37 1.10 17.06 5.85
CA LYS A 37 0.51 16.34 6.98
C LYS A 37 0.77 17.12 8.25
N ARG A 38 -0.29 17.51 8.93
CA ARG A 38 -0.27 18.22 10.20
C ARG A 38 -0.75 17.29 11.29
N VAL A 39 0.03 17.12 12.35
CA VAL A 39 -0.34 16.32 13.53
C VAL A 39 -0.24 17.20 14.74
N THR A 40 -1.37 17.31 15.47
CA THR A 40 -1.50 18.19 16.65
C THR A 40 -1.62 17.33 17.90
N ARG A 41 -0.96 17.77 18.96
CA ARG A 41 -1.08 17.22 20.30
C ARG A 41 -2.33 17.77 20.98
N GLU A 42 -3.25 16.90 21.34
CA GLU A 42 -4.47 17.28 22.06
C GLU A 42 -4.29 17.18 23.58
N ASP A 43 -3.57 16.12 24.03
CA ASP A 43 -3.38 15.84 25.44
C ASP A 43 -1.93 16.15 25.88
N HIS A 44 -1.78 16.75 27.04
CA HIS A 44 -0.49 17.22 27.54
C HIS A 44 0.54 16.10 27.81
N GLU A 45 0.08 14.86 27.94
CA GLU A 45 0.94 13.70 28.23
C GLU A 45 1.18 12.77 27.04
N ASP A 46 0.32 12.81 25.99
CA ASP A 46 0.39 11.86 24.88
C ASP A 46 1.16 12.40 23.67
N THR A 47 2.40 11.96 23.49
CA THR A 47 3.25 12.29 22.35
C THR A 47 3.22 11.24 21.23
N ARG A 48 2.55 10.09 21.43
CA ARG A 48 2.63 8.92 20.55
C ARG A 48 2.38 9.23 19.08
N PHE A 49 1.42 10.10 18.78
CA PHE A 49 1.09 10.46 17.39
C PHE A 49 2.15 11.37 16.76
N LEU A 50 2.76 12.26 17.57
CA LEU A 50 3.89 13.09 17.13
C LEU A 50 5.12 12.22 16.86
N ASP A 51 5.43 11.29 17.76
CA ASP A 51 6.56 10.38 17.61
C ASP A 51 6.36 9.43 16.41
N GLN A 52 5.12 8.98 16.19
CA GLN A 52 4.78 8.16 15.03
C GLN A 52 5.01 8.89 13.71
N VAL A 53 4.56 10.13 13.57
CA VAL A 53 4.74 10.90 12.32
C VAL A 53 6.19 11.30 12.09
N ILE A 54 6.96 11.55 13.15
CA ILE A 54 8.41 11.79 13.06
C ILE A 54 9.10 10.54 12.50
N ARG A 55 8.79 9.38 13.08
CA ARG A 55 9.33 8.09 12.62
C ARG A 55 8.89 7.75 11.19
N GLU A 56 7.64 8.03 10.83
CA GLU A 56 7.13 7.88 9.46
C GLU A 56 7.99 8.67 8.46
N HIS A 57 8.29 9.94 8.78
CA HIS A 57 9.15 10.78 7.95
C HIS A 57 10.58 10.23 7.84
N GLU A 58 11.17 9.81 8.96
CA GLU A 58 12.53 9.25 9.01
C GLU A 58 12.65 7.95 8.19
N ILE A 59 11.62 7.09 8.24
CA ILE A 59 11.56 5.86 7.45
C ILE A 59 11.37 6.19 5.96
N ALA A 60 10.42 7.08 5.62
CA ALA A 60 10.17 7.50 4.25
C ALA A 60 11.41 8.12 3.59
N GLY A 61 12.20 8.87 4.34
CA GLY A 61 13.45 9.47 3.86
C GLY A 61 14.56 8.47 3.50
N ARG A 62 14.41 7.18 3.84
CA ARG A 62 15.34 6.12 3.46
C ARG A 62 15.08 5.53 2.09
N PHE A 63 13.98 5.92 1.44
CA PHE A 63 13.54 5.33 0.18
C PHE A 63 13.57 6.34 -0.95
N GLU A 64 14.14 5.94 -2.07
CA GLU A 64 14.06 6.64 -3.33
C GLU A 64 13.61 5.64 -4.40
N HIS A 65 12.31 5.67 -4.71
CA HIS A 65 11.68 4.77 -5.67
C HIS A 65 10.41 5.42 -6.23
N GLU A 66 10.17 5.24 -7.53
CA GLU A 66 9.03 5.85 -8.22
C GLU A 66 7.67 5.48 -7.64
N ASN A 67 7.52 4.28 -7.10
CA ASN A 67 6.28 3.75 -6.51
C ASN A 67 6.12 4.05 -5.01
N LEU A 68 7.04 4.78 -4.39
CA LEU A 68 6.96 5.20 -2.98
C LEU A 68 6.82 6.71 -2.90
N ARG A 69 5.90 7.20 -2.05
CA ARG A 69 5.72 8.64 -1.85
C ARG A 69 6.92 9.24 -1.13
N LYS A 70 7.49 10.30 -1.68
CA LYS A 70 8.61 11.03 -1.08
C LYS A 70 8.15 11.86 0.12
N SER A 71 9.01 11.96 1.13
CA SER A 71 8.85 12.85 2.26
C SER A 71 10.05 13.83 2.30
N PHE A 72 9.78 15.13 2.25
CA PHE A 72 10.81 16.14 1.99
C PHE A 72 11.30 16.84 3.25
N GLU A 73 10.38 17.34 4.07
CA GLU A 73 10.70 18.20 5.20
C GLU A 73 9.83 17.87 6.41
N LEU A 74 10.41 17.96 7.61
CA LEU A 74 9.70 17.83 8.88
C LEU A 74 9.96 19.07 9.73
N ARG A 75 8.89 19.71 10.19
CA ARG A 75 8.96 20.85 11.12
C ARG A 75 8.31 20.48 12.45
N ARG A 76 9.05 20.81 13.54
CA ARG A 76 8.62 20.62 14.91
C ARG A 76 8.21 21.96 15.49
N ILE A 77 6.93 22.11 15.86
CA ILE A 77 6.38 23.33 16.45
C ILE A 77 6.35 23.15 17.97
N LYS A 78 7.03 24.04 18.67
CA LYS A 78 7.10 24.04 20.14
C LYS A 78 6.40 25.25 20.71
N LYS A 79 5.68 25.07 21.84
CA LYS A 79 5.17 26.13 22.70
C LYS A 79 5.73 25.91 24.11
N LEU A 80 6.31 26.93 24.71
CA LEU A 80 6.94 26.83 26.04
C LEU A 80 7.83 25.57 26.18
N PHE A 81 8.74 25.37 25.20
CA PHE A 81 9.68 24.24 25.13
C PHE A 81 9.04 22.85 24.87
N ARG A 82 7.70 22.73 24.85
CA ARG A 82 7.00 21.45 24.58
C ARG A 82 6.65 21.34 23.10
N LEU A 83 6.88 20.16 22.54
CA LEU A 83 6.42 19.80 21.18
C LEU A 83 4.90 19.71 21.19
N VAL A 84 4.23 20.56 20.40
CA VAL A 84 2.75 20.62 20.34
C VAL A 84 2.23 20.22 18.98
N GLU A 85 3.05 20.31 17.93
CA GLU A 85 2.62 20.04 16.58
C GLU A 85 3.81 19.63 15.71
N VAL A 86 3.56 18.72 14.75
CA VAL A 86 4.55 18.32 13.72
C VAL A 86 3.91 18.45 12.36
N HIS A 87 4.65 19.09 11.45
CA HIS A 87 4.29 19.19 10.04
C HIS A 87 5.25 18.39 9.20
N VAL A 88 4.73 17.60 8.25
CA VAL A 88 5.54 16.85 7.28
C VAL A 88 5.13 17.25 5.88
N LEU A 89 6.09 17.78 5.13
CA LEU A 89 5.95 18.09 3.71
C LEU A 89 6.28 16.86 2.87
N MET A 90 5.36 16.48 2.01
CA MET A 90 5.44 15.25 1.21
C MET A 90 5.10 15.54 -0.26
N GLU A 91 5.49 14.62 -1.12
CA GLU A 91 5.07 14.60 -2.51
C GLU A 91 3.53 14.68 -2.62
N PHE A 92 3.05 15.63 -3.40
CA PHE A 92 1.64 15.64 -3.79
C PHE A 92 1.45 14.69 -4.95
N VAL A 93 0.54 13.74 -4.77
CA VAL A 93 0.16 12.77 -5.80
C VAL A 93 -1.24 13.13 -6.28
N ASP A 94 -1.35 13.55 -7.53
CA ASP A 94 -2.65 13.81 -8.16
C ASP A 94 -3.26 12.47 -8.62
N GLY A 95 -3.87 11.80 -7.68
CA GLY A 95 -4.39 10.45 -7.86
C GLY A 95 -5.53 10.13 -6.91
N VAL A 96 -6.13 8.99 -7.13
CA VAL A 96 -7.24 8.44 -6.34
C VAL A 96 -6.77 7.15 -5.67
N SER A 97 -7.18 6.92 -4.43
CA SER A 97 -6.84 5.67 -3.75
C SER A 97 -7.53 4.47 -4.42
N LEU A 98 -6.81 3.35 -4.47
CA LEU A 98 -7.21 2.15 -5.19
C LEU A 98 -8.57 1.59 -4.71
N ASP A 99 -8.94 1.79 -3.43
CA ASP A 99 -10.25 1.42 -2.91
C ASP A 99 -11.42 2.19 -3.54
N LYS A 100 -11.15 3.39 -4.08
CA LYS A 100 -12.13 4.21 -4.80
C LYS A 100 -12.13 3.97 -6.31
N CYS A 101 -11.08 3.33 -6.85
CA CYS A 101 -10.92 3.07 -8.28
C CYS A 101 -10.43 1.64 -8.52
N ARG A 102 -11.16 0.64 -7.98
CA ARG A 102 -10.81 -0.77 -8.20
C ARG A 102 -10.62 -1.05 -9.69
N PRO A 103 -9.54 -1.74 -10.10
CA PRO A 103 -9.31 -2.10 -11.50
C PRO A 103 -10.50 -2.88 -12.07
N ASP A 104 -10.98 -2.46 -13.21
CA ASP A 104 -12.06 -3.09 -13.98
C ASP A 104 -11.56 -4.25 -14.86
N ARG A 105 -10.26 -4.27 -15.14
CA ARG A 105 -9.58 -5.26 -15.99
C ARG A 105 -8.48 -5.98 -15.18
N ILE A 106 -8.32 -7.26 -15.44
CA ILE A 106 -7.36 -8.12 -14.74
C ILE A 106 -5.92 -7.71 -15.05
N ASP A 107 -5.61 -7.41 -16.32
CA ASP A 107 -4.29 -6.96 -16.75
C ASP A 107 -3.86 -5.65 -16.04
N LYS A 108 -4.81 -4.73 -15.86
CA LYS A 108 -4.60 -3.49 -15.09
C LYS A 108 -4.34 -3.77 -13.60
N ALA A 109 -5.06 -4.73 -13.01
CA ALA A 109 -4.80 -5.15 -11.64
C ALA A 109 -3.39 -5.73 -11.48
N VAL A 110 -2.95 -6.56 -12.44
CA VAL A 110 -1.62 -7.15 -12.45
C VAL A 110 -0.53 -6.08 -12.59
N ASP A 111 -0.70 -5.12 -13.51
CA ASP A 111 0.24 -4.00 -13.70
C ASP A 111 0.38 -3.15 -12.43
N LEU A 112 -0.76 -2.68 -11.88
CA LEU A 112 -0.76 -1.83 -10.69
C LEU A 112 -0.13 -2.53 -9.48
N LEU A 113 -0.51 -3.78 -9.21
CA LEU A 113 0.02 -4.51 -8.06
C LEU A 113 1.45 -5.03 -8.28
N GLY A 114 1.86 -5.20 -9.53
CA GLY A 114 3.27 -5.41 -9.88
C GLY A 114 4.14 -4.22 -9.49
N LYS A 115 3.68 -3.00 -9.78
CA LYS A 115 4.36 -1.76 -9.35
C LYS A 115 4.38 -1.62 -7.81
N VAL A 116 3.29 -2.00 -7.12
CA VAL A 116 3.28 -2.04 -5.65
C VAL A 116 4.31 -3.02 -5.12
N ALA A 117 4.38 -4.23 -5.68
CA ALA A 117 5.37 -5.23 -5.30
C ALA A 117 6.82 -4.72 -5.49
N GLN A 118 7.12 -4.01 -6.58
CA GLN A 118 8.44 -3.39 -6.80
C GLN A 118 8.78 -2.35 -5.72
N GLY A 119 7.83 -1.50 -5.34
CA GLY A 119 8.01 -0.55 -4.25
C GLY A 119 8.31 -1.23 -2.91
N LEU A 120 7.60 -2.32 -2.60
CA LEU A 120 7.83 -3.12 -1.40
C LEU A 120 9.17 -3.84 -1.42
N ASP A 121 9.57 -4.40 -2.56
CA ASP A 121 10.88 -5.04 -2.71
C ASP A 121 12.02 -4.06 -2.44
N HIS A 122 11.88 -2.82 -2.94
CA HIS A 122 12.82 -1.73 -2.64
C HIS A 122 12.91 -1.42 -1.13
N MET A 123 11.78 -1.43 -0.40
CA MET A 123 11.77 -1.27 1.06
C MET A 123 12.46 -2.46 1.75
N HIS A 124 12.17 -3.68 1.31
CA HIS A 124 12.74 -4.91 1.87
C HIS A 124 14.27 -4.99 1.68
N ALA A 125 14.78 -4.53 0.54
CA ALA A 125 16.22 -4.44 0.28
C ALA A 125 16.93 -3.48 1.24
N ARG A 126 16.19 -2.51 1.83
CA ARG A 126 16.69 -1.56 2.83
C ARG A 126 16.41 -1.96 4.27
N GLY A 127 15.91 -3.17 4.48
CA GLY A 127 15.66 -3.72 5.81
C GLY A 127 14.33 -3.32 6.45
N PHE A 128 13.39 -2.75 5.69
CA PHE A 128 12.10 -2.27 6.20
C PHE A 128 10.92 -3.01 5.61
N LEU A 129 9.85 -3.13 6.42
CA LEU A 129 8.54 -3.63 6.05
C LEU A 129 7.54 -2.48 6.08
N HIS A 130 6.51 -2.55 5.23
CA HIS A 130 5.40 -1.59 5.24
C HIS A 130 4.35 -1.95 6.30
N THR A 131 3.93 -3.21 6.34
CA THR A 131 3.02 -3.84 7.32
C THR A 131 1.57 -3.33 7.35
N ASP A 132 1.16 -2.49 6.42
CA ASP A 132 -0.23 -2.03 6.26
C ASP A 132 -0.60 -1.78 4.79
N ILE A 133 -0.16 -2.66 3.88
CA ILE A 133 -0.56 -2.61 2.48
C ILE A 133 -2.03 -2.97 2.35
N LYS A 134 -2.78 -2.06 1.73
CA LYS A 134 -4.21 -2.15 1.45
C LYS A 134 -4.59 -1.18 0.34
N PRO A 135 -5.76 -1.31 -0.28
CA PRO A 135 -6.17 -0.43 -1.37
C PRO A 135 -6.15 1.07 -1.04
N SER A 136 -6.52 1.48 0.17
CA SER A 136 -6.52 2.89 0.55
C SER A 136 -5.12 3.50 0.75
N ASN A 137 -4.07 2.67 0.86
CA ASN A 137 -2.68 3.12 0.98
C ASN A 137 -1.92 3.08 -0.37
N ILE A 138 -2.64 2.90 -1.47
CA ILE A 138 -2.11 2.92 -2.83
C ILE A 138 -2.86 4.00 -3.61
N LEU A 139 -2.16 5.07 -3.99
CA LEU A 139 -2.72 6.07 -4.91
C LEU A 139 -2.43 5.67 -6.34
N VAL A 140 -3.43 5.82 -7.20
CA VAL A 140 -3.32 5.60 -8.65
C VAL A 140 -3.52 6.93 -9.33
N THR A 141 -2.57 7.35 -10.14
CA THR A 141 -2.65 8.57 -10.94
C THR A 141 -3.41 8.32 -12.24
N PHE A 142 -3.80 9.38 -12.91
CA PHE A 142 -4.59 9.27 -14.14
C PHE A 142 -3.84 8.56 -15.28
N ASP A 143 -2.52 8.70 -15.34
CA ASP A 143 -1.63 8.02 -16.29
C ASP A 143 -1.27 6.58 -15.91
N GLY A 144 -1.82 6.07 -14.80
CA GLY A 144 -1.60 4.69 -14.33
C GLY A 144 -0.30 4.48 -13.56
N ALA A 145 0.39 5.55 -13.14
CA ALA A 145 1.43 5.42 -12.14
C ALA A 145 0.81 5.16 -10.75
N ILE A 146 1.61 4.61 -9.82
CA ILE A 146 1.15 4.39 -8.45
C ILE A 146 2.10 5.01 -7.44
N LYS A 147 1.56 5.32 -6.27
CA LYS A 147 2.34 5.66 -5.08
C LYS A 147 1.82 4.92 -3.86
N ILE A 148 2.70 4.17 -3.21
CA ILE A 148 2.45 3.65 -1.88
C ILE A 148 2.59 4.82 -0.90
N ILE A 149 1.61 4.96 -0.02
CA ILE A 149 1.53 6.03 0.98
C ILE A 149 1.37 5.45 2.38
N ASP A 150 1.59 6.29 3.40
CA ASP A 150 1.38 5.97 4.81
C ASP A 150 2.35 4.91 5.37
N PHE A 151 3.57 5.36 5.67
CA PHE A 151 4.61 4.54 6.31
C PHE A 151 4.49 4.50 7.85
N GLY A 152 3.38 4.97 8.42
CA GLY A 152 3.18 5.09 9.87
C GLY A 152 3.17 3.76 10.63
N GLN A 153 2.98 2.64 9.93
CA GLN A 153 3.07 1.28 10.49
C GLN A 153 4.39 0.58 10.16
N SER A 154 5.23 1.18 9.31
CA SER A 154 6.48 0.57 8.84
C SER A 154 7.45 0.30 9.98
N CYS A 155 8.22 -0.77 9.86
CA CYS A 155 9.21 -1.19 10.85
C CYS A 155 10.35 -1.96 10.20
N GLU A 156 11.43 -2.17 10.93
CA GLU A 156 12.53 -3.03 10.51
C GLU A 156 12.11 -4.50 10.41
N ILE A 157 12.75 -5.23 9.50
CA ILE A 157 12.58 -6.68 9.39
C ILE A 157 13.03 -7.33 10.71
N GLY A 158 12.25 -8.27 11.22
CA GLY A 158 12.50 -8.92 12.50
C GLY A 158 11.84 -8.23 13.70
N PHE A 159 11.30 -7.02 13.52
CA PHE A 159 10.66 -6.29 14.61
C PHE A 159 9.39 -7.00 15.11
N ARG A 160 9.20 -6.97 16.42
CA ARG A 160 7.99 -7.47 17.08
C ARG A 160 7.19 -6.29 17.62
N LYS A 161 6.01 -6.05 17.07
CA LYS A 161 5.15 -4.93 17.49
C LYS A 161 4.59 -5.16 18.90
N PRO A 162 4.58 -4.14 19.77
CA PRO A 162 4.08 -4.28 21.15
C PRO A 162 2.57 -4.47 21.24
N ARG A 163 1.85 -4.10 20.20
CA ARG A 163 0.38 -4.23 20.08
C ARG A 163 0.00 -4.70 18.68
N ILE A 164 -1.23 -5.20 18.50
CA ILE A 164 -1.78 -5.51 17.17
C ILE A 164 -1.87 -4.21 16.39
N GLN A 165 -1.27 -4.21 15.21
CA GLN A 165 -1.24 -3.08 14.27
C GLN A 165 -1.35 -3.61 12.85
N GLY A 166 -2.17 -2.96 12.06
CA GLY A 166 -2.55 -3.32 10.70
C GLY A 166 -4.05 -3.12 10.49
N THR A 167 -4.49 -3.22 9.27
CA THR A 167 -5.90 -3.02 8.92
C THR A 167 -6.64 -4.36 8.90
N PRO A 168 -7.77 -4.50 9.60
CA PRO A 168 -8.65 -5.66 9.46
C PRO A 168 -8.89 -6.00 7.98
N ASP A 169 -9.08 -7.28 7.67
CA ASP A 169 -9.24 -7.83 6.31
C ASP A 169 -7.98 -7.82 5.41
N TYR A 170 -6.87 -7.20 5.87
CA TYR A 170 -5.56 -7.20 5.19
C TYR A 170 -4.41 -7.64 6.10
N ILE A 171 -4.66 -7.71 7.41
CA ILE A 171 -3.66 -8.00 8.44
C ILE A 171 -3.20 -9.46 8.38
N ALA A 172 -1.89 -9.67 8.40
CA ALA A 172 -1.30 -11.01 8.41
C ALA A 172 -1.47 -11.69 9.78
N PRO A 173 -1.55 -13.04 9.83
CA PRO A 173 -1.69 -13.78 11.09
C PRO A 173 -0.62 -13.42 12.13
N GLU A 174 0.64 -13.35 11.73
CA GLU A 174 1.77 -13.02 12.62
C GLU A 174 1.70 -11.60 13.19
N GLN A 175 1.02 -10.65 12.53
CA GLN A 175 0.76 -9.33 13.09
C GLN A 175 -0.25 -9.40 14.25
N VAL A 176 -1.27 -10.26 14.11
CA VAL A 176 -2.29 -10.50 15.14
C VAL A 176 -1.70 -11.25 16.33
N GLU A 177 -0.86 -12.23 16.06
CA GLU A 177 -0.17 -13.04 17.06
C GLU A 177 1.02 -12.33 17.68
N ARG A 178 1.37 -11.15 17.15
CA ARG A 178 2.51 -10.33 17.59
C ARG A 178 3.83 -11.10 17.55
N HIS A 179 4.01 -11.88 16.49
CA HIS A 179 5.29 -12.51 16.20
C HIS A 179 6.27 -11.51 15.56
N SER A 180 7.54 -11.92 15.42
CA SER A 180 8.53 -11.22 14.64
C SER A 180 8.08 -11.11 13.18
N LEU A 181 8.07 -9.91 12.62
CA LEU A 181 7.61 -9.64 11.26
C LEU A 181 8.72 -9.88 10.23
N SER A 182 8.36 -10.37 9.08
CA SER A 182 9.27 -10.72 8.00
C SER A 182 8.76 -10.21 6.66
N ARG A 183 9.54 -10.38 5.60
CA ARG A 183 9.13 -10.02 4.23
C ARG A 183 7.80 -10.68 3.84
N GLN A 184 7.53 -11.89 4.31
CA GLN A 184 6.27 -12.59 4.06
C GLN A 184 5.06 -11.93 4.73
N THR A 185 5.25 -10.99 5.66
CA THR A 185 4.15 -10.19 6.22
C THR A 185 3.58 -9.25 5.15
N ASP A 186 4.44 -8.52 4.42
CA ASP A 186 3.99 -7.67 3.31
C ASP A 186 3.50 -8.50 2.11
N VAL A 187 4.06 -9.71 1.90
CA VAL A 187 3.53 -10.65 0.90
C VAL A 187 2.07 -11.00 1.19
N PHE A 188 1.72 -11.25 2.46
CA PHE A 188 0.32 -11.50 2.84
C PHE A 188 -0.56 -10.27 2.60
N ASN A 189 -0.12 -9.08 3.06
CA ASN A 189 -0.90 -7.86 2.88
C ASN A 189 -1.14 -7.55 1.38
N LEU A 190 -0.12 -7.75 0.54
CA LEU A 190 -0.25 -7.61 -0.92
C LEU A 190 -1.17 -8.68 -1.51
N GLY A 191 -1.07 -9.94 -1.06
CA GLY A 191 -1.94 -11.04 -1.49
C GLY A 191 -3.41 -10.77 -1.19
N ALA A 192 -3.73 -10.28 0.02
CA ALA A 192 -5.08 -9.88 0.40
C ALA A 192 -5.59 -8.69 -0.46
N THR A 193 -4.69 -7.76 -0.81
CA THR A 193 -5.00 -6.66 -1.71
C THR A 193 -5.24 -7.14 -3.15
N LEU A 194 -4.43 -8.10 -3.63
CA LEU A 194 -4.61 -8.72 -4.94
C LEU A 194 -5.92 -9.51 -5.02
N TYR A 195 -6.22 -10.32 -4.00
CA TYR A 195 -7.50 -11.02 -3.89
C TYR A 195 -8.68 -10.04 -4.01
N TRP A 196 -8.63 -8.94 -3.25
CA TRP A 196 -9.66 -7.90 -3.33
C TRP A 196 -9.72 -7.24 -4.72
N ALA A 197 -8.59 -6.93 -5.33
CA ALA A 197 -8.55 -6.31 -6.65
C ALA A 197 -9.20 -7.19 -7.73
N LEU A 198 -8.99 -8.52 -7.66
CA LEU A 198 -9.52 -9.48 -8.60
C LEU A 198 -11.01 -9.78 -8.36
N THR A 199 -11.44 -9.89 -7.10
CA THR A 199 -12.78 -10.41 -6.76
C THR A 199 -13.76 -9.33 -6.30
N GLY A 200 -13.30 -8.16 -5.88
CA GLY A 200 -14.10 -7.15 -5.18
C GLY A 200 -14.45 -7.52 -3.74
N LYS A 201 -14.00 -8.68 -3.24
CA LYS A 201 -14.24 -9.17 -1.88
C LYS A 201 -12.97 -9.13 -1.07
N THR A 202 -13.07 -8.87 0.23
CA THR A 202 -11.91 -8.96 1.14
C THR A 202 -11.56 -10.42 1.43
N TYR A 203 -10.26 -10.72 1.53
CA TYR A 203 -9.80 -12.03 2.00
C TYR A 203 -10.16 -12.20 3.49
N PRO A 204 -10.71 -13.35 3.93
CA PRO A 204 -11.06 -13.54 5.33
C PRO A 204 -9.80 -13.70 6.19
N THR A 205 -9.46 -12.65 6.92
CA THR A 205 -8.36 -12.64 7.88
C THR A 205 -8.83 -12.94 9.30
N VAL A 206 -7.88 -13.16 10.21
CA VAL A 206 -8.14 -13.46 11.63
C VAL A 206 -8.89 -12.32 12.35
N ILE A 207 -8.81 -11.09 11.83
CA ILE A 207 -9.54 -9.94 12.35
C ILE A 207 -10.40 -9.35 11.23
N GLY A 208 -11.72 -9.34 11.43
CA GLY A 208 -12.67 -8.74 10.47
C GLY A 208 -12.88 -7.25 10.68
N LYS A 209 -13.70 -6.63 9.80
CA LYS A 209 -13.98 -5.18 9.71
C LYS A 209 -14.27 -4.46 11.02
N HIS A 210 -14.82 -5.16 12.02
CA HIS A 210 -15.15 -4.56 13.31
C HIS A 210 -14.09 -4.80 14.39
N GLY A 211 -12.86 -5.19 14.00
CA GLY A 211 -11.77 -5.46 14.95
C GLY A 211 -11.98 -6.71 15.81
N LYS A 212 -13.07 -7.44 15.60
CA LYS A 212 -13.34 -8.70 16.32
C LYS A 212 -12.50 -9.82 15.74
N ARG A 213 -11.86 -10.61 16.64
CA ARG A 213 -11.17 -11.83 16.24
C ARG A 213 -12.19 -12.81 15.67
N ARG A 214 -11.88 -13.35 14.49
CA ARG A 214 -12.67 -14.42 13.86
C ARG A 214 -12.05 -15.76 14.22
N GLU A 215 -12.87 -16.75 14.50
CA GLU A 215 -12.46 -18.13 14.44
C GLU A 215 -12.37 -18.52 12.96
N VAL A 216 -11.18 -18.39 12.40
CA VAL A 216 -10.93 -18.79 11.01
C VAL A 216 -10.29 -20.18 11.06
N ASP A 217 -10.98 -21.19 10.55
CA ASP A 217 -10.32 -22.46 10.28
C ASP A 217 -9.40 -22.27 9.07
N HIS A 218 -8.13 -22.17 9.33
CA HIS A 218 -7.11 -21.93 8.29
C HIS A 218 -6.98 -23.06 7.29
N ARG A 219 -7.63 -24.21 7.55
CA ARG A 219 -7.73 -25.34 6.61
C ARG A 219 -8.82 -25.14 5.57
N VAL A 220 -9.80 -24.29 5.86
CA VAL A 220 -10.89 -23.92 4.95
C VAL A 220 -10.52 -22.63 4.25
N LEU A 221 -10.08 -22.73 3.00
CA LEU A 221 -9.74 -21.56 2.19
C LEU A 221 -11.01 -20.92 1.62
N PRO A 222 -11.04 -19.59 1.45
CA PRO A 222 -12.10 -18.93 0.70
C PRO A 222 -12.05 -19.36 -0.77
N PRO A 223 -13.15 -19.18 -1.54
CA PRO A 223 -13.14 -19.45 -2.97
C PRO A 223 -11.99 -18.74 -3.67
N ALA A 224 -11.29 -19.44 -4.55
CA ALA A 224 -10.18 -18.84 -5.29
C ALA A 224 -10.69 -17.78 -6.29
N PRO A 225 -9.89 -16.76 -6.64
CA PRO A 225 -10.30 -15.74 -7.60
C PRO A 225 -10.79 -16.31 -8.93
N SER A 226 -10.19 -17.39 -9.46
CA SER A 226 -10.63 -18.07 -10.70
C SER A 226 -11.97 -18.80 -10.55
N GLU A 227 -12.33 -19.25 -9.35
CA GLU A 227 -13.65 -19.83 -9.09
C GLU A 227 -14.76 -18.76 -9.04
N LEU A 228 -14.41 -17.53 -8.65
CA LEU A 228 -15.33 -16.40 -8.57
C LEU A 228 -15.48 -15.66 -9.90
N ASP A 229 -14.42 -15.61 -10.70
CA ASP A 229 -14.39 -15.03 -12.04
C ASP A 229 -13.50 -15.87 -12.96
N PRO A 230 -14.10 -16.68 -13.86
CA PRO A 230 -13.36 -17.54 -14.79
C PRO A 230 -12.42 -16.80 -15.74
N ARG A 231 -12.50 -15.47 -15.85
CA ARG A 231 -11.57 -14.65 -16.63
C ARG A 231 -10.21 -14.51 -15.93
N VAL A 232 -10.14 -14.75 -14.62
CA VAL A 232 -8.89 -14.71 -13.86
C VAL A 232 -8.05 -15.93 -14.20
N PRO A 233 -6.81 -15.75 -14.76
CA PRO A 233 -5.93 -16.88 -15.02
C PRO A 233 -5.63 -17.67 -13.74
N GLU A 234 -5.62 -18.99 -13.85
CA GLU A 234 -5.36 -19.87 -12.70
C GLU A 234 -4.02 -19.58 -12.02
N THR A 235 -2.99 -19.26 -12.81
CA THR A 235 -1.67 -18.87 -12.26
C THR A 235 -1.72 -17.61 -11.41
N LEU A 236 -2.56 -16.63 -11.75
CA LEU A 236 -2.76 -15.40 -10.98
C LEU A 236 -3.60 -15.68 -9.72
N SER A 237 -4.66 -16.48 -9.87
CA SER A 237 -5.50 -16.95 -8.78
C SER A 237 -4.67 -17.67 -7.71
N ASN A 238 -3.83 -18.63 -8.13
CA ASN A 238 -2.95 -19.39 -7.26
C ASN A 238 -1.96 -18.49 -6.54
N LEU A 239 -1.34 -17.52 -7.24
CA LEU A 239 -0.43 -16.56 -6.60
C LEU A 239 -1.12 -15.78 -5.48
N ALA A 240 -2.34 -15.26 -5.71
CA ALA A 240 -3.10 -14.54 -4.69
C ALA A 240 -3.38 -15.42 -3.47
N MET A 241 -3.78 -16.67 -3.68
CA MET A 241 -4.08 -17.63 -2.61
C MET A 241 -2.82 -18.07 -1.85
N GLU A 242 -1.71 -18.30 -2.53
CA GLU A 242 -0.42 -18.63 -1.90
C GLU A 242 0.09 -17.47 -1.02
N CYS A 243 0.03 -16.24 -1.50
CA CYS A 243 0.40 -15.07 -0.71
C CYS A 243 -0.37 -14.98 0.61
N CYS A 244 -1.63 -15.43 0.62
CA CYS A 244 -2.52 -15.37 1.78
C CYS A 244 -2.49 -16.64 2.67
N ARG A 245 -1.54 -17.56 2.47
CA ARG A 245 -1.41 -18.73 3.34
C ARG A 245 -1.14 -18.32 4.79
N TYR A 246 -1.77 -19.02 5.72
CA TYR A 246 -1.56 -18.79 7.15
C TYR A 246 -0.09 -19.03 7.53
N GLU A 247 0.42 -20.20 7.16
CA GLU A 247 1.82 -20.58 7.34
C GLU A 247 2.72 -19.74 6.42
N ARG A 248 3.63 -18.95 7.02
CA ARG A 248 4.55 -18.07 6.28
C ARG A 248 5.41 -18.81 5.27
N THR A 249 5.86 -20.02 5.61
CA THR A 249 6.73 -20.87 4.77
C THR A 249 6.05 -21.36 3.49
N LEU A 250 4.71 -21.30 3.43
CA LEU A 250 3.92 -21.66 2.25
C LEU A 250 3.61 -20.45 1.34
N ARG A 251 4.04 -19.24 1.75
CA ARG A 251 3.95 -18.02 0.93
C ARG A 251 5.20 -17.90 0.05
N PRO A 252 5.16 -17.09 -1.02
CA PRO A 252 6.38 -16.65 -1.70
C PRO A 252 7.41 -16.15 -0.68
N LYS A 253 8.67 -16.48 -0.89
CA LYS A 253 9.76 -16.25 0.09
C LYS A 253 10.00 -14.75 0.36
N ASP A 254 9.81 -13.92 -0.68
CA ASP A 254 10.02 -12.48 -0.64
C ASP A 254 9.23 -11.78 -1.76
N MET A 255 9.33 -10.46 -1.80
CA MET A 255 8.62 -9.65 -2.76
C MET A 255 9.23 -9.75 -4.17
N ALA A 256 10.53 -10.03 -4.31
CA ALA A 256 11.18 -10.24 -5.59
C ALA A 256 10.55 -11.42 -6.35
N GLU A 257 10.25 -12.53 -5.65
CA GLU A 257 9.53 -13.67 -6.24
C GLU A 257 8.13 -13.28 -6.73
N VAL A 258 7.39 -12.46 -5.95
CA VAL A 258 6.07 -11.98 -6.34
C VAL A 258 6.15 -11.10 -7.59
N VAL A 259 7.14 -10.19 -7.67
CA VAL A 259 7.40 -9.32 -8.84
C VAL A 259 7.61 -10.16 -10.08
N GLU A 260 8.49 -11.15 -10.05
CA GLU A 260 8.80 -12.00 -11.21
C GLU A 260 7.59 -12.84 -11.65
N ARG A 261 6.82 -13.35 -10.72
CA ARG A 261 5.59 -14.11 -11.02
C ARG A 261 4.52 -13.21 -11.66
N LEU A 262 4.27 -12.00 -11.12
CA LEU A 262 3.33 -11.04 -11.70
C LEU A 262 3.77 -10.59 -13.09
N LYS A 263 5.05 -10.30 -13.28
CA LYS A 263 5.62 -9.96 -14.59
C LYS A 263 5.42 -11.07 -15.63
N THR A 264 5.69 -12.32 -15.24
CA THR A 264 5.48 -13.49 -16.11
C THR A 264 4.01 -13.65 -16.51
N ILE A 265 3.10 -13.47 -15.54
CA ILE A 265 1.65 -13.54 -15.78
C ILE A 265 1.22 -12.40 -16.72
N HIS A 266 1.68 -11.18 -16.50
CA HIS A 266 1.37 -10.02 -17.35
C HIS A 266 1.80 -10.24 -18.80
N LEU A 267 3.01 -10.74 -19.03
CA LEU A 267 3.53 -11.06 -20.37
C LEU A 267 2.68 -12.11 -21.08
N ARG A 268 2.27 -13.18 -20.39
CA ARG A 268 1.41 -14.22 -20.96
C ARG A 268 0.03 -13.69 -21.35
N MET A 269 -0.56 -12.84 -20.51
CA MET A 269 -1.85 -12.22 -20.81
C MET A 269 -1.78 -11.32 -22.04
N SER A 270 -0.69 -10.54 -22.17
CA SER A 270 -0.46 -9.65 -23.32
C SER A 270 -0.26 -10.42 -24.63
N SER A 271 0.40 -11.58 -24.60
CA SER A 271 0.63 -12.41 -25.79
C SER A 271 -0.64 -13.12 -26.28
N THR A 272 -1.57 -13.42 -25.40
CA THR A 272 -2.84 -14.10 -25.76
C THR A 272 -3.87 -13.12 -26.39
N THR A 273 -3.64 -11.81 -26.26
CA THR A 273 -4.56 -10.78 -26.74
C THR A 273 -4.23 -10.32 -28.18
N GLN A 274 -3.12 -10.76 -28.81
CA GLN A 274 -2.84 -10.48 -30.21
C GLN A 274 -3.62 -11.47 -31.10
N PRO A 275 -4.57 -11.00 -31.95
CA PRO A 275 -5.19 -11.87 -32.94
C PRO A 275 -4.14 -12.32 -33.95
N ASP A 276 -4.15 -13.63 -34.27
CA ASP A 276 -3.35 -14.26 -35.33
C ASP A 276 -3.55 -13.52 -36.70
N THR A 277 -2.73 -12.55 -37.00
CA THR A 277 -2.64 -11.95 -38.31
C THR A 277 -1.68 -12.75 -39.20
N LYS A 278 -1.87 -14.07 -39.28
CA LYS A 278 -1.20 -14.92 -40.27
C LYS A 278 -2.14 -16.02 -40.70
N LYS A 279 -2.86 -15.76 -41.79
CA LYS A 279 -3.10 -16.68 -42.90
C LYS A 279 -3.95 -16.02 -43.96
N ASN A 280 -3.34 -15.37 -44.89
CA ASN A 280 -3.90 -15.37 -46.25
C ASN A 280 -2.88 -16.09 -47.14
N PRO A 281 -3.03 -17.40 -47.41
CA PRO A 281 -2.30 -18.04 -48.48
C PRO A 281 -2.92 -17.65 -49.80
N GLY A 282 -2.10 -17.11 -50.66
CA GLY A 282 -2.44 -16.68 -52.00
C GLY A 282 -3.38 -17.61 -52.76
N GLY A 283 -4.47 -17.07 -53.23
CA GLY A 283 -5.28 -17.62 -54.31
C GLY A 283 -4.71 -17.15 -55.62
N LYS A 284 -4.05 -18.03 -56.36
CA LYS A 284 -3.84 -17.89 -57.80
C LYS A 284 -5.22 -18.02 -58.46
N HIS A 285 -5.59 -17.05 -59.30
CA HIS A 285 -6.00 -17.22 -60.71
C HIS A 285 -6.29 -15.86 -61.28
#